data_56a6d68878988f7204e24d1595a160ec
#
_entry.id   56a6d68878988f7204e24d1595a160ec
#
_cell.length_a   1.000
_cell.length_b   1.000
_cell.length_c   1.000
_cell.angle_alpha   90.00
_cell.angle_beta   90.00
_cell.angle_gamma   90.00
#
_symmetry.space_group_name_H-M   'P 1'
#
loop_
_entity.id
_entity.type
_entity.pdbx_description
1 polymer ?
#
loop_
_entity_poly.entity_id
_entity_poly.type
_entity_poly.pdbx_seq_one_letter_code
_entity_poly.pdbx_strand_id
1 'polypeptide(L)'
;MARLIIILGNSGSGKSTSLRNFKKGEVNIISPLGKELPFRTELKTTLVKDIDMLKKAIPKTKAPVVIIDDANYYLTLYKAKHLFDKNPYEAPKYVAHTFTGILEDIIFLDTEQTFVVMAHIDKDSEGYKTFKTTGAFLKDDLLPEGMTNIVMESKMDDTGEYVFEVKRTSDRSPTKTPMDMFETDSVPNDLKSGQNEKPANL
;
A
#
# COMPACT_ATOMS: atom_id res chain seq x y z
N MET A 1 4.10 18.59 -2.55
CA MET A 1 4.50 17.36 -1.82
C MET A 1 3.71 16.18 -2.36
N ALA A 2 4.34 15.00 -2.45
CA ALA A 2 3.67 13.78 -2.88
C ALA A 2 2.51 13.40 -1.95
N ARG A 3 1.49 12.72 -2.51
CA ARG A 3 0.41 12.12 -1.72
C ARG A 3 0.73 10.65 -1.47
N LEU A 4 0.73 10.22 -0.22
CA LEU A 4 0.84 8.80 0.15
C LEU A 4 -0.54 8.25 0.55
N ILE A 5 -0.93 7.13 -0.05
CA ILE A 5 -2.15 6.39 0.25
C ILE A 5 -1.73 4.96 0.60
N ILE A 6 -2.31 4.39 1.65
CA ILE A 6 -2.13 2.98 1.98
C ILE A 6 -3.46 2.25 1.78
N ILE A 7 -3.44 1.15 1.03
CA ILE A 7 -4.58 0.27 0.82
C ILE A 7 -4.27 -1.09 1.43
N LEU A 8 -5.03 -1.45 2.44
CA LEU A 8 -4.93 -2.73 3.14
C LEU A 8 -6.05 -3.67 2.70
N GLY A 9 -5.81 -4.96 2.72
CA GLY A 9 -6.85 -5.94 2.42
C GLY A 9 -6.32 -7.37 2.34
N ASN A 10 -7.19 -8.34 2.55
CA ASN A 10 -6.85 -9.75 2.43
C ASN A 10 -6.46 -10.13 0.99
N SER A 11 -5.88 -11.31 0.80
CA SER A 11 -5.72 -11.86 -0.55
C SER A 11 -7.09 -12.00 -1.21
N GLY A 12 -7.21 -11.60 -2.48
CA GLY A 12 -8.47 -11.66 -3.21
C GLY A 12 -9.48 -10.56 -2.87
N SER A 13 -9.14 -9.57 -2.04
CA SER A 13 -10.05 -8.49 -1.66
C SER A 13 -10.24 -7.38 -2.71
N GLY A 14 -9.63 -7.52 -3.89
CA GLY A 14 -9.80 -6.54 -4.98
C GLY A 14 -8.72 -5.46 -5.04
N LYS A 15 -7.66 -5.49 -4.21
CA LYS A 15 -6.61 -4.45 -4.25
C LYS A 15 -6.09 -4.19 -5.67
N SER A 16 -5.52 -5.19 -6.31
CA SER A 16 -4.99 -5.04 -7.67
C SER A 16 -6.11 -4.88 -8.73
N THR A 17 -7.34 -5.38 -8.48
CA THR A 17 -8.50 -5.19 -9.36
C THR A 17 -8.90 -3.72 -9.47
N SER A 18 -8.65 -2.91 -8.44
CA SER A 18 -8.94 -1.47 -8.43
C SER A 18 -8.17 -0.66 -9.49
N LEU A 19 -7.15 -1.27 -10.08
CA LEU A 19 -6.31 -0.64 -11.12
C LEU A 19 -6.91 -0.77 -12.53
N ARG A 20 -8.04 -1.48 -12.71
CA ARG A 20 -8.60 -1.87 -14.01
C ARG A 20 -8.92 -0.71 -14.96
N ASN A 21 -9.18 0.48 -14.44
CA ASN A 21 -9.57 1.64 -15.21
C ASN A 21 -8.39 2.58 -15.57
N PHE A 22 -7.18 2.28 -15.11
CA PHE A 22 -5.98 3.00 -15.54
C PHE A 22 -5.58 2.63 -16.95
N LYS A 23 -5.01 3.61 -17.66
CA LYS A 23 -4.41 3.42 -18.98
C LYS A 23 -2.89 3.44 -18.89
N LYS A 24 -2.24 2.89 -19.91
CA LYS A 24 -0.78 2.96 -20.06
C LYS A 24 -0.29 4.41 -20.00
N GLY A 25 0.72 4.65 -19.15
CA GLY A 25 1.30 5.98 -18.90
C GLY A 25 0.66 6.75 -17.75
N GLU A 26 -0.54 6.40 -17.31
CA GLU A 26 -1.18 7.04 -16.14
C GLU A 26 -0.66 6.45 -14.82
N VAL A 27 -0.20 5.20 -14.85
CA VAL A 27 0.22 4.46 -13.64
C VAL A 27 1.52 3.69 -13.89
N ASN A 28 2.38 3.64 -12.89
CA ASN A 28 3.51 2.72 -12.80
C ASN A 28 3.27 1.75 -11.65
N ILE A 29 3.18 0.46 -11.96
CA ILE A 29 2.92 -0.60 -10.99
C ILE A 29 4.22 -1.32 -10.71
N ILE A 30 4.67 -1.31 -9.47
CA ILE A 30 5.90 -1.92 -8.98
C ILE A 30 5.50 -3.05 -8.02
N SER A 31 6.09 -4.24 -8.19
CA SER A 31 5.83 -5.38 -7.31
C SER A 31 7.06 -6.25 -7.15
N PRO A 32 7.31 -6.82 -5.96
CA PRO A 32 8.40 -7.77 -5.73
C PRO A 32 8.18 -9.12 -6.41
N LEU A 33 6.95 -9.44 -6.77
CA LEU A 33 6.57 -10.73 -7.34
C LEU A 33 6.31 -10.67 -8.85
N GLY A 34 6.10 -9.48 -9.43
CA GLY A 34 5.87 -9.29 -10.86
C GLY A 34 4.66 -10.07 -11.39
N LYS A 35 3.63 -10.32 -10.55
CA LYS A 35 2.43 -11.02 -10.94
C LYS A 35 1.69 -10.27 -12.05
N GLU A 36 1.01 -11.03 -12.91
CA GLU A 36 0.04 -10.46 -13.84
C GLU A 36 -1.16 -9.87 -13.10
N LEU A 37 -1.75 -8.83 -13.67
CA LEU A 37 -2.94 -8.22 -13.11
C LEU A 37 -4.17 -9.13 -13.31
N PRO A 38 -5.14 -9.14 -12.38
CA PRO A 38 -6.28 -10.07 -12.41
C PRO A 38 -7.38 -9.68 -13.42
N PHE A 39 -7.04 -8.90 -14.43
CA PHE A 39 -7.95 -8.43 -15.48
C PHE A 39 -7.20 -8.24 -16.81
N ARG A 40 -7.94 -8.24 -17.92
CA ARG A 40 -7.35 -7.99 -19.25
C ARG A 40 -6.92 -6.53 -19.39
N THR A 41 -5.65 -6.29 -19.68
CA THR A 41 -5.09 -4.94 -19.73
C THR A 41 -3.78 -4.91 -20.52
N GLU A 42 -3.41 -3.72 -21.00
CA GLU A 42 -2.07 -3.42 -21.52
C GLU A 42 -1.10 -2.94 -20.43
N LEU A 43 -1.58 -2.75 -19.20
CA LEU A 43 -0.74 -2.40 -18.06
C LEU A 43 0.24 -3.53 -17.76
N LYS A 44 1.44 -3.16 -17.36
CA LYS A 44 2.47 -4.12 -16.97
C LYS A 44 2.97 -3.80 -15.57
N THR A 45 3.20 -4.86 -14.80
CA THR A 45 3.87 -4.76 -13.51
C THR A 45 5.38 -4.74 -13.70
N THR A 46 6.04 -3.76 -13.14
CA THR A 46 7.51 -3.68 -13.09
C THR A 46 8.01 -4.54 -11.94
N LEU A 47 8.77 -5.58 -12.28
CA LEU A 47 9.39 -6.44 -11.27
C LEU A 47 10.58 -5.73 -10.60
N VAL A 48 10.44 -5.46 -9.31
CA VAL A 48 11.49 -4.92 -8.43
C VAL A 48 11.66 -5.87 -7.25
N LYS A 49 12.67 -6.73 -7.31
CA LYS A 49 12.75 -7.95 -6.50
C LYS A 49 13.02 -7.75 -5.00
N ASP A 50 13.66 -6.65 -4.63
CA ASP A 50 14.08 -6.43 -3.25
C ASP A 50 13.91 -4.96 -2.83
N ILE A 51 14.02 -4.73 -1.53
CA ILE A 51 13.80 -3.43 -0.89
C ILE A 51 14.82 -2.37 -1.32
N ASP A 52 16.06 -2.75 -1.57
CA ASP A 52 17.12 -1.82 -1.99
C ASP A 52 16.91 -1.36 -3.43
N MET A 53 16.43 -2.28 -4.29
CA MET A 53 16.00 -1.94 -5.65
C MET A 53 14.77 -1.02 -5.62
N LEU A 54 13.81 -1.24 -4.70
CA LEU A 54 12.65 -0.38 -4.54
C LEU A 54 13.08 1.04 -4.17
N LYS A 55 13.96 1.20 -3.18
CA LYS A 55 14.51 2.50 -2.77
C LYS A 55 15.12 3.26 -3.93
N LYS A 56 15.85 2.56 -4.82
CA LYS A 56 16.47 3.14 -6.02
C LYS A 56 15.48 3.43 -7.16
N ALA A 57 14.35 2.72 -7.19
CA ALA A 57 13.35 2.85 -8.24
C ALA A 57 12.40 4.04 -8.02
N ILE A 58 11.99 4.28 -6.77
CA ILE A 58 11.02 5.32 -6.39
C ILE A 58 11.36 6.70 -6.99
N PRO A 59 12.56 7.27 -6.81
CA PRO A 59 12.86 8.61 -7.33
C PRO A 59 12.95 8.68 -8.86
N LYS A 60 12.93 7.55 -9.56
CA LYS A 60 13.00 7.48 -11.02
C LYS A 60 11.62 7.38 -11.68
N THR A 61 10.56 7.20 -10.89
CA THR A 61 9.20 7.09 -11.41
C THR A 61 8.70 8.43 -11.93
N LYS A 62 8.02 8.41 -13.07
CA LYS A 62 7.49 9.62 -13.74
C LYS A 62 5.98 9.59 -13.93
N ALA A 63 5.34 8.44 -13.72
CA ALA A 63 3.90 8.34 -13.86
C ALA A 63 3.19 9.17 -12.78
N PRO A 64 2.04 9.78 -13.07
CA PRO A 64 1.27 10.53 -12.08
C PRO A 64 0.91 9.71 -10.86
N VAL A 65 0.70 8.40 -11.06
CA VAL A 65 0.37 7.44 -10.01
C VAL A 65 1.41 6.34 -9.97
N VAL A 66 1.92 6.04 -8.78
CA VAL A 66 2.88 4.97 -8.55
C VAL A 66 2.29 4.00 -7.54
N ILE A 67 2.13 2.75 -7.96
CA ILE A 67 1.60 1.67 -7.11
C ILE A 67 2.76 0.80 -6.66
N ILE A 68 2.88 0.60 -5.35
CA ILE A 68 3.74 -0.41 -4.75
C ILE A 68 2.82 -1.55 -4.31
N ASP A 69 2.61 -2.50 -5.23
CA ASP A 69 1.71 -3.64 -4.99
C ASP A 69 2.44 -4.75 -4.22
N ASP A 70 1.69 -5.48 -3.41
CA ASP A 70 2.21 -6.57 -2.59
C ASP A 70 3.37 -6.13 -1.65
N ALA A 71 3.33 -4.91 -1.11
CA ALA A 71 4.44 -4.27 -0.39
C ALA A 71 4.97 -5.08 0.80
N ASN A 72 4.11 -5.83 1.50
CA ASN A 72 4.52 -6.70 2.60
C ASN A 72 5.49 -7.81 2.18
N TYR A 73 5.52 -8.21 0.89
CA TYR A 73 6.46 -9.21 0.42
C TYR A 73 7.91 -8.69 0.35
N TYR A 74 8.14 -7.39 0.23
CA TYR A 74 9.50 -6.85 0.39
C TYR A 74 10.06 -7.20 1.76
N LEU A 75 9.25 -7.09 2.81
CA LEU A 75 9.62 -7.42 4.18
C LEU A 75 9.83 -8.92 4.37
N THR A 76 8.86 -9.71 3.91
CA THR A 76 8.85 -11.17 4.11
C THR A 76 9.96 -11.86 3.32
N LEU A 77 10.15 -11.50 2.04
CA LEU A 77 11.17 -12.11 1.20
C LEU A 77 12.58 -11.73 1.64
N TYR A 78 12.79 -10.48 2.08
CA TYR A 78 14.08 -10.07 2.63
C TYR A 78 14.42 -10.89 3.87
N LYS A 79 13.49 -11.00 4.83
CA LYS A 79 13.66 -11.82 6.02
C LYS A 79 13.94 -13.29 5.67
N ALA A 80 13.18 -13.87 4.74
CA ALA A 80 13.36 -15.26 4.32
C ALA A 80 14.74 -15.51 3.69
N LYS A 81 15.23 -14.59 2.86
CA LYS A 81 16.54 -14.66 2.22
C LYS A 81 17.71 -14.67 3.23
N HIS A 82 17.54 -13.96 4.33
CA HIS A 82 18.57 -13.79 5.36
C HIS A 82 18.33 -14.63 6.63
N LEU A 83 17.43 -15.63 6.56
CA LEU A 83 17.04 -16.44 7.72
C LEU A 83 18.21 -17.24 8.32
N PHE A 84 19.15 -17.65 7.49
CA PHE A 84 20.31 -18.47 7.88
C PHE A 84 21.61 -17.68 7.99
N ASP A 85 21.56 -16.36 7.94
CA ASP A 85 22.72 -15.52 8.17
C ASP A 85 23.20 -15.64 9.63
N LYS A 86 24.47 -15.25 9.89
CA LYS A 86 25.07 -15.31 11.23
C LYS A 86 24.25 -14.55 12.29
N ASN A 87 23.56 -13.48 11.87
CA ASN A 87 22.67 -12.69 12.74
C ASN A 87 21.30 -12.48 12.08
N PRO A 88 20.41 -13.48 12.11
CA PRO A 88 19.11 -13.40 11.44
C PRO A 88 18.17 -12.34 12.05
N TYR A 89 18.45 -11.84 13.26
CA TYR A 89 17.66 -10.76 13.89
C TYR A 89 17.92 -9.38 13.31
N GLU A 90 19.00 -9.17 12.58
CA GLU A 90 19.28 -7.89 11.92
C GLU A 90 18.46 -7.70 10.65
N ALA A 91 18.17 -8.77 9.92
CA ALA A 91 17.43 -8.68 8.68
C ALA A 91 16.03 -8.03 8.85
N PRO A 92 15.19 -8.41 9.84
CA PRO A 92 13.92 -7.72 10.08
C PRO A 92 14.08 -6.24 10.44
N LYS A 93 15.11 -5.87 11.21
CA LYS A 93 15.40 -4.48 11.57
C LYS A 93 15.82 -3.66 10.35
N TYR A 94 16.73 -4.21 9.55
CA TYR A 94 17.21 -3.55 8.34
C TYR A 94 16.08 -3.29 7.34
N VAL A 95 15.28 -4.32 7.03
CA VAL A 95 14.20 -4.18 6.06
C VAL A 95 13.10 -3.25 6.56
N ALA A 96 12.79 -3.29 7.87
CA ALA A 96 11.84 -2.39 8.49
C ALA A 96 12.32 -0.92 8.39
N HIS A 97 13.55 -0.64 8.79
CA HIS A 97 14.17 0.69 8.69
C HIS A 97 14.22 1.18 7.24
N THR A 98 14.61 0.33 6.30
CA THR A 98 14.66 0.69 4.87
C THR A 98 13.27 0.98 4.31
N PHE A 99 12.26 0.18 4.68
CA PHE A 99 10.89 0.37 4.22
C PHE A 99 10.29 1.68 4.75
N THR A 100 10.46 1.97 6.04
CA THR A 100 10.02 3.25 6.62
C THR A 100 10.75 4.43 5.99
N GLY A 101 12.05 4.32 5.75
CA GLY A 101 12.81 5.35 5.03
C GLY A 101 12.30 5.59 3.61
N ILE A 102 11.81 4.56 2.90
CA ILE A 102 11.16 4.74 1.59
C ILE A 102 9.84 5.51 1.72
N LEU A 103 9.02 5.19 2.73
CA LEU A 103 7.77 5.92 2.96
C LEU A 103 8.04 7.39 3.33
N GLU A 104 9.04 7.64 4.15
CA GLU A 104 9.50 8.97 4.51
C GLU A 104 10.01 9.74 3.29
N ASP A 105 10.87 9.13 2.48
CA ASP A 105 11.36 9.70 1.22
C ASP A 105 10.18 10.09 0.30
N ILE A 106 9.13 9.24 0.19
CA ILE A 106 7.93 9.53 -0.59
C ILE A 106 7.19 10.75 -0.04
N ILE A 107 6.98 10.83 1.27
CA ILE A 107 6.24 11.93 1.92
C ILE A 107 6.93 13.26 1.66
N PHE A 108 8.25 13.29 1.66
CA PHE A 108 9.04 14.50 1.46
C PHE A 108 9.40 14.80 0.00
N LEU A 109 8.99 13.94 -0.95
CA LEU A 109 9.18 14.25 -2.37
C LEU A 109 8.41 15.52 -2.77
N ASP A 110 9.13 16.45 -3.41
CA ASP A 110 8.52 17.64 -4.01
C ASP A 110 7.95 17.30 -5.41
N THR A 111 6.80 16.69 -5.41
CA THR A 111 6.08 16.25 -6.62
C THR A 111 4.57 16.22 -6.35
N GLU A 112 3.79 16.30 -7.42
CA GLU A 112 2.33 16.09 -7.39
C GLU A 112 1.92 14.62 -7.57
N GLN A 113 2.89 13.71 -7.61
CA GLN A 113 2.61 12.29 -7.78
C GLN A 113 1.83 11.73 -6.58
N THR A 114 0.97 10.77 -6.87
CA THR A 114 0.30 9.95 -5.85
C THR A 114 0.98 8.59 -5.76
N PHE A 115 1.46 8.24 -4.58
CA PHE A 115 2.01 6.93 -4.27
C PHE A 115 0.98 6.12 -3.50
N VAL A 116 0.72 4.90 -3.95
CA VAL A 116 -0.22 3.98 -3.33
C VAL A 116 0.51 2.72 -2.93
N VAL A 117 0.53 2.43 -1.65
CA VAL A 117 1.11 1.20 -1.10
C VAL A 117 -0.01 0.22 -0.81
N MET A 118 0.00 -0.90 -1.52
CA MET A 118 -0.97 -1.98 -1.34
C MET A 118 -0.34 -3.13 -0.54
N ALA A 119 -0.98 -3.54 0.53
CA ALA A 119 -0.47 -4.61 1.39
C ALA A 119 -1.57 -5.50 1.97
N HIS A 120 -1.17 -6.65 2.47
CA HIS A 120 -2.07 -7.52 3.21
C HIS A 120 -2.33 -6.98 4.63
N ILE A 121 -3.52 -7.30 5.13
CA ILE A 121 -3.89 -7.08 6.53
C ILE A 121 -3.31 -8.22 7.38
N ASP A 122 -2.83 -7.87 8.57
CA ASP A 122 -2.67 -8.75 9.71
C ASP A 122 -3.72 -8.42 10.77
N LYS A 123 -3.94 -9.33 11.70
CA LYS A 123 -4.80 -9.11 12.86
C LYS A 123 -4.03 -9.51 14.11
N ASP A 124 -4.10 -8.66 15.11
CA ASP A 124 -3.60 -9.02 16.43
C ASP A 124 -4.58 -9.96 17.18
N SER A 125 -4.23 -10.34 18.42
CA SER A 125 -5.05 -11.21 19.27
C SER A 125 -6.40 -10.61 19.66
N GLU A 126 -6.54 -9.30 19.59
CA GLU A 126 -7.78 -8.56 19.89
C GLU A 126 -8.60 -8.25 18.62
N GLY A 127 -8.05 -8.60 17.45
CA GLY A 127 -8.69 -8.46 16.14
C GLY A 127 -8.50 -7.08 15.50
N TYR A 128 -7.59 -6.24 16.03
CA TYR A 128 -7.20 -5.00 15.38
C TYR A 128 -6.47 -5.30 14.08
N LYS A 129 -6.88 -4.63 13.02
CA LYS A 129 -6.33 -4.79 11.69
C LYS A 129 -5.18 -3.82 11.47
N THR A 130 -4.06 -4.32 11.00
CA THR A 130 -2.83 -3.54 10.76
C THR A 130 -2.19 -3.96 9.44
N PHE A 131 -1.23 -3.19 8.98
CA PHE A 131 -0.34 -3.56 7.90
C PHE A 131 0.41 -4.85 8.27
N LYS A 132 0.38 -5.86 7.39
CA LYS A 132 1.10 -7.12 7.63
C LYS A 132 2.60 -6.91 7.54
N THR A 133 3.25 -6.95 8.67
CA THR A 133 4.69 -6.71 8.83
C THR A 133 5.47 -7.97 9.21
N THR A 134 6.80 -7.85 9.23
CA THR A 134 7.71 -8.87 9.76
C THR A 134 8.60 -8.23 10.83
N GLY A 135 8.53 -8.75 12.07
CA GLY A 135 9.30 -8.24 13.22
C GLY A 135 8.56 -7.17 14.02
N ALA A 136 9.00 -6.98 15.26
CA ALA A 136 8.34 -6.13 16.25
C ALA A 136 8.39 -4.63 15.89
N PHE A 137 9.49 -4.15 15.32
CA PHE A 137 9.69 -2.72 15.06
C PHE A 137 8.55 -2.06 14.26
N LEU A 138 8.12 -2.68 13.14
CA LEU A 138 6.99 -2.16 12.36
C LEU A 138 5.63 -2.51 12.95
N LYS A 139 5.59 -3.37 13.95
CA LYS A 139 4.34 -3.77 14.60
C LYS A 139 4.04 -2.95 15.85
N ASP A 140 5.08 -2.64 16.60
CA ASP A 140 4.93 -2.07 17.94
C ASP A 140 5.40 -0.60 18.01
N ASP A 141 6.41 -0.22 17.21
CA ASP A 141 7.03 1.11 17.30
C ASP A 141 6.58 2.07 16.19
N LEU A 142 6.45 1.58 14.95
CA LEU A 142 6.15 2.44 13.81
C LEU A 142 5.28 1.74 12.78
N LEU A 143 3.98 1.90 12.89
CA LEU A 143 3.01 1.37 11.93
C LEU A 143 3.05 2.17 10.63
N PRO A 144 3.23 1.53 9.45
CA PRO A 144 3.21 2.22 8.16
C PRO A 144 1.95 3.07 7.93
N GLU A 145 0.79 2.58 8.36
CA GLU A 145 -0.48 3.32 8.30
C GLU A 145 -0.50 4.56 9.19
N GLY A 146 0.40 4.68 10.16
CA GLY A 146 0.62 5.89 10.95
C GLY A 146 1.22 7.04 10.15
N MET A 147 1.95 6.74 9.08
CA MET A 147 2.72 7.71 8.28
C MET A 147 1.88 8.46 7.24
N THR A 148 0.61 8.16 7.07
CA THR A 148 -0.28 8.82 6.10
C THR A 148 -1.63 9.15 6.71
N ASN A 149 -2.33 10.12 6.12
CA ASN A 149 -3.69 10.50 6.49
C ASN A 149 -4.75 9.73 5.68
N ILE A 150 -4.36 8.91 4.70
CA ILE A 150 -5.28 8.17 3.85
C ILE A 150 -4.94 6.69 3.91
N VAL A 151 -5.77 5.95 4.65
CA VAL A 151 -5.72 4.49 4.73
C VAL A 151 -7.10 3.95 4.40
N MET A 152 -7.17 3.06 3.42
CA MET A 152 -8.40 2.43 2.97
C MET A 152 -8.32 0.91 3.14
N GLU A 153 -9.43 0.27 3.43
CA GLU A 153 -9.52 -1.19 3.42
C GLU A 153 -10.22 -1.67 2.15
N SER A 154 -9.53 -2.47 1.34
CA SER A 154 -10.13 -3.16 0.19
C SER A 154 -10.79 -4.44 0.67
N LYS A 155 -12.10 -4.57 0.45
CA LYS A 155 -12.90 -5.73 0.86
C LYS A 155 -14.03 -6.00 -0.14
N MET A 156 -14.67 -7.14 0.01
CA MET A 156 -15.92 -7.47 -0.64
C MET A 156 -17.06 -7.08 0.30
N ASP A 157 -18.09 -6.46 -0.20
CA ASP A 157 -19.30 -6.16 0.55
C ASP A 157 -20.27 -7.35 0.61
N ASP A 158 -21.41 -7.17 1.27
CA ASP A 158 -22.42 -8.21 1.45
C ASP A 158 -23.12 -8.59 0.13
N THR A 159 -23.00 -7.80 -0.93
CA THR A 159 -23.52 -8.08 -2.27
C THR A 159 -22.52 -8.84 -3.14
N GLY A 160 -21.27 -9.01 -2.68
CA GLY A 160 -20.20 -9.64 -3.42
C GLY A 160 -19.39 -8.68 -4.30
N GLU A 161 -19.64 -7.37 -4.19
CA GLU A 161 -18.90 -6.36 -4.94
C GLU A 161 -17.64 -5.93 -4.19
N TYR A 162 -16.59 -5.62 -4.94
CA TYR A 162 -15.38 -5.05 -4.35
C TYR A 162 -15.57 -3.57 -4.05
N VAL A 163 -15.27 -3.19 -2.80
CA VAL A 163 -15.36 -1.82 -2.31
C VAL A 163 -14.10 -1.41 -1.57
N PHE A 164 -13.87 -0.10 -1.45
CA PHE A 164 -12.97 0.47 -0.48
C PHE A 164 -13.78 0.99 0.71
N GLU A 165 -13.52 0.47 1.91
CA GLU A 165 -13.93 1.13 3.13
C GLU A 165 -13.03 2.35 3.33
N VAL A 166 -13.64 3.53 3.46
CA VAL A 166 -12.94 4.83 3.51
C VAL A 166 -13.17 5.58 4.81
N LYS A 167 -14.19 5.22 5.57
CA LYS A 167 -14.43 5.71 6.93
C LYS A 167 -14.28 4.57 7.93
N ARG A 168 -13.84 4.90 9.12
CA ARG A 168 -13.68 3.94 10.21
C ARG A 168 -15.04 3.45 10.71
N THR A 169 -15.38 2.21 10.40
CA THR A 169 -16.69 1.61 10.77
C THR A 169 -16.63 0.86 12.11
N SER A 170 -15.43 0.61 12.63
CA SER A 170 -15.22 0.00 13.94
C SER A 170 -13.87 0.38 14.52
N ASP A 171 -13.68 0.20 15.83
CA ASP A 171 -12.39 0.46 16.49
C ASP A 171 -11.26 -0.44 16.00
N ARG A 172 -11.61 -1.56 15.37
CA ARG A 172 -10.65 -2.52 14.80
C ARG A 172 -10.31 -2.28 13.34
N SER A 173 -10.94 -1.29 12.70
CA SER A 173 -10.64 -0.91 11.31
C SER A 173 -9.37 -0.05 11.26
N PRO A 174 -8.45 -0.32 10.31
CA PRO A 174 -7.26 0.51 10.11
C PRO A 174 -7.58 1.79 9.34
N THR A 175 -8.81 1.91 8.84
CA THR A 175 -9.23 2.95 7.90
C THR A 175 -9.19 4.32 8.55
N LYS A 176 -8.61 5.28 7.86
CA LYS A 176 -8.67 6.70 8.18
C LYS A 176 -8.56 7.53 6.92
N THR A 177 -9.33 8.60 6.86
CA THR A 177 -9.29 9.59 5.79
C THR A 177 -9.55 10.97 6.39
N PRO A 178 -9.13 12.06 5.73
CA PRO A 178 -9.50 13.41 6.14
C PRO A 178 -11.02 13.55 6.29
N MET A 179 -11.44 14.37 7.25
CA MET A 179 -12.85 14.66 7.48
C MET A 179 -13.47 15.19 6.18
N ASP A 180 -14.68 14.75 5.88
CA ASP A 180 -15.46 15.18 4.72
C ASP A 180 -14.83 14.86 3.34
N MET A 181 -13.78 14.04 3.30
CA MET A 181 -13.19 13.58 2.02
C MET A 181 -14.15 12.67 1.24
N PHE A 182 -14.96 11.88 1.93
CA PHE A 182 -15.94 10.98 1.33
C PHE A 182 -17.31 11.18 2.01
N GLU A 183 -18.38 11.11 1.21
CA GLU A 183 -19.74 11.21 1.75
C GLU A 183 -20.17 9.92 2.46
N THR A 184 -19.78 8.76 1.92
CA THR A 184 -20.16 7.41 2.37
C THR A 184 -19.04 6.70 3.12
N ASP A 185 -19.37 5.63 3.85
CA ASP A 185 -18.40 4.80 4.58
C ASP A 185 -17.59 3.90 3.65
N SER A 186 -18.12 3.61 2.48
CA SER A 186 -17.44 2.85 1.43
C SER A 186 -17.71 3.44 0.05
N VAL A 187 -16.75 3.26 -0.86
CA VAL A 187 -16.82 3.69 -2.25
C VAL A 187 -16.48 2.51 -3.19
N PRO A 188 -16.89 2.58 -4.47
CA PRO A 188 -16.54 1.56 -5.44
C PRO A 188 -15.03 1.29 -5.48
N ASN A 189 -14.65 0.04 -5.67
CA ASN A 189 -13.26 -0.38 -5.81
C ASN A 189 -12.68 0.07 -7.17
N ASP A 190 -12.45 1.38 -7.29
CA ASP A 190 -11.85 2.03 -8.45
C ASP A 190 -10.89 3.13 -8.00
N LEU A 191 -9.61 2.82 -8.02
CA LEU A 191 -8.61 3.76 -7.53
C LEU A 191 -8.47 4.99 -8.44
N LYS A 192 -8.79 4.89 -9.72
CA LYS A 192 -8.71 6.02 -10.64
C LYS A 192 -9.79 7.07 -10.37
N SER A 193 -11.01 6.66 -10.10
CA SER A 193 -12.11 7.58 -9.77
C SER A 193 -11.93 8.24 -8.40
N GLY A 194 -11.48 7.49 -7.40
CA GLY A 194 -11.23 7.99 -6.05
C GLY A 194 -10.09 9.03 -5.94
N GLN A 195 -9.24 9.15 -6.97
CA GLN A 195 -8.18 10.18 -6.99
C GLN A 195 -8.70 11.58 -7.36
N ASN A 196 -9.85 11.66 -8.01
CA ASN A 196 -10.44 12.94 -8.43
C ASN A 196 -11.17 13.65 -7.27
N GLU A 197 -11.40 12.99 -6.17
CA GLU A 197 -11.91 13.58 -4.93
C GLU A 197 -10.75 14.29 -4.21
N LYS A 198 -10.44 15.51 -4.70
CA LYS A 198 -9.53 16.41 -3.99
C LYS A 198 -10.22 16.78 -2.67
N PRO A 199 -9.51 16.70 -1.52
CA PRO A 199 -10.01 17.35 -0.33
C PRO A 199 -10.25 18.83 -0.69
N ALA A 200 -11.45 19.32 -0.39
CA ALA A 200 -11.76 20.73 -0.52
C ALA A 200 -10.67 21.49 0.27
N ASN A 201 -9.92 22.29 -0.45
CA ASN A 201 -8.89 23.24 -0.02
C ASN A 201 -8.56 23.23 1.49
N LEU A 202 -7.40 22.64 1.84
CA LEU A 202 -6.63 23.01 3.01
C LEU A 202 -5.56 23.98 2.57
#